data_cf38c59265c0fb96ec746453be1ac272
#
_entry.id   cf38c59265c0fb96ec746453be1ac272
#
_cell.length_a   1.000
_cell.length_b   1.000
_cell.length_c   1.000
_cell.angle_alpha   90.00
_cell.angle_beta   90.00
_cell.angle_gamma   90.00
#
_symmetry.space_group_name_H-M   'P 1'
#
loop_
_entity.id
_entity.type
_entity.pdbx_description
1 polymer ?
#
loop_
_entity_poly.entity_id
_entity_poly.type
_entity_poly.pdbx_seq_one_letter_code
_entity_poly.pdbx_strand_id
1 'polypeptide(L)'
;MTVLAAAFAGLILLGNWQVRRYHLKLKIAHDIATRVHAPPVDAPGPAQWPRIDGGDLQYLHVRLHGRFIGNQTLVRGSSSQGYGYWVMAPLRTNRGFIVLVNRGYVAPEPSGMPASAKIAPPSGEVTLSGLLRLSEPRGGFLRHNQPEQNLWYSRDVVAIASADHLPSDQVAPYFVDADAAAGASGPPFAGLTSIHVYNHSLGYAITWYLLALGTLLAAGIVLRYELRTGRH
;
A
#
# COMPACT_ATOMS: atom_id res chain seq x y z
N MET A 1 12.07 -42.42 17.68
CA MET A 1 11.58 -41.41 18.65
C MET A 1 12.22 -40.03 18.44
N THR A 2 13.53 -39.91 18.24
CA THR A 2 14.24 -38.61 18.04
C THR A 2 13.68 -37.78 16.87
N VAL A 3 13.35 -38.41 15.73
CA VAL A 3 12.78 -37.71 14.56
C VAL A 3 11.42 -37.09 14.88
N LEU A 4 10.53 -37.84 15.58
CA LEU A 4 9.21 -37.32 15.97
C LEU A 4 9.33 -36.18 16.99
N ALA A 5 10.27 -36.26 17.92
CA ALA A 5 10.54 -35.17 18.87
C ALA A 5 11.07 -33.91 18.16
N ALA A 6 12.01 -34.07 17.22
CA ALA A 6 12.51 -32.95 16.41
C ALA A 6 11.42 -32.33 15.53
N ALA A 7 10.57 -33.15 14.90
CA ALA A 7 9.43 -32.67 14.12
C ALA A 7 8.45 -31.90 15.00
N PHE A 8 8.08 -32.42 16.16
CA PHE A 8 7.21 -31.75 17.13
C PHE A 8 7.76 -30.39 17.54
N ALA A 9 9.05 -30.33 17.93
CA ALA A 9 9.69 -29.09 18.33
C ALA A 9 9.70 -28.05 17.18
N GLY A 10 10.02 -28.49 15.96
CA GLY A 10 9.98 -27.64 14.78
C GLY A 10 8.58 -27.06 14.47
N LEU A 11 7.54 -27.90 14.59
CA LEU A 11 6.14 -27.48 14.37
C LEU A 11 5.66 -26.47 15.43
N ILE A 12 6.05 -26.67 16.71
CA ILE A 12 5.78 -25.69 17.78
C ILE A 12 6.50 -24.37 17.53
N LEU A 13 7.77 -24.39 17.11
CA LEU A 13 8.50 -23.17 16.76
C LEU A 13 7.86 -22.40 15.62
N LEU A 14 7.41 -23.09 14.57
CA LEU A 14 6.68 -22.50 13.45
C LEU A 14 5.33 -21.91 13.89
N GLY A 15 4.59 -22.60 14.74
CA GLY A 15 3.35 -22.11 15.35
C GLY A 15 3.60 -20.81 16.13
N ASN A 16 4.58 -20.80 17.02
CA ASN A 16 4.95 -19.64 17.82
C ASN A 16 5.42 -18.46 16.95
N TRP A 17 6.18 -18.74 15.88
CA TRP A 17 6.59 -17.70 14.92
C TRP A 17 5.38 -17.07 14.22
N GLN A 18 4.39 -17.86 13.80
CA GLN A 18 3.16 -17.35 13.17
C GLN A 18 2.33 -16.52 14.16
N VAL A 19 2.25 -16.89 15.43
CA VAL A 19 1.56 -16.09 16.46
C VAL A 19 2.26 -14.74 16.65
N ARG A 20 3.59 -14.71 16.73
CA ARG A 20 4.34 -13.44 16.81
C ARG A 20 4.09 -12.57 15.58
N ARG A 21 4.10 -13.17 14.39
CA ARG A 21 3.80 -12.48 13.12
C ARG A 21 2.37 -11.94 13.09
N TYR A 22 1.40 -12.68 13.64
CA TYR A 22 0.01 -12.24 13.77
C TYR A 22 -0.09 -10.96 14.61
N HIS A 23 0.51 -10.92 15.79
CA HIS A 23 0.50 -9.74 16.65
C HIS A 23 1.22 -8.54 16.02
N LEU A 24 2.35 -8.77 15.36
CA LEU A 24 3.05 -7.69 14.64
C LEU A 24 2.15 -7.06 13.56
N LYS A 25 1.46 -7.88 12.78
CA LYS A 25 0.54 -7.39 11.74
C LYS A 25 -0.67 -6.66 12.33
N LEU A 26 -1.19 -7.11 13.46
CA LEU A 26 -2.26 -6.38 14.16
C LEU A 26 -1.80 -5.00 14.62
N LYS A 27 -0.59 -4.90 15.18
CA LYS A 27 -0.01 -3.61 15.55
C LYS A 27 0.14 -2.68 14.35
N ILE A 28 0.70 -3.17 13.25
CA ILE A 28 0.83 -2.38 12.01
C ILE A 28 -0.54 -1.90 11.52
N ALA A 29 -1.56 -2.77 11.51
CA ALA A 29 -2.92 -2.40 11.09
C ALA A 29 -3.53 -1.33 12.01
N HIS A 30 -3.32 -1.44 13.31
CA HIS A 30 -3.77 -0.45 14.28
C HIS A 30 -3.08 0.91 14.10
N ASP A 31 -1.76 0.91 13.94
CA ASP A 31 -0.96 2.12 13.73
C ASP A 31 -1.38 2.85 12.44
N ILE A 32 -1.63 2.10 11.37
CA ILE A 32 -2.15 2.64 10.11
C ILE A 32 -3.55 3.23 10.32
N ALA A 33 -4.46 2.49 10.94
CA ALA A 33 -5.83 2.96 11.19
C ALA A 33 -5.84 4.26 12.02
N THR A 34 -4.97 4.36 13.02
CA THR A 34 -4.82 5.58 13.84
C THR A 34 -4.34 6.76 12.99
N ARG A 35 -3.35 6.56 12.10
CA ARG A 35 -2.83 7.62 11.22
C ARG A 35 -3.86 8.11 10.21
N VAL A 36 -4.58 7.18 9.60
CA VAL A 36 -5.61 7.48 8.59
C VAL A 36 -6.74 8.34 9.15
N HIS A 37 -7.13 8.12 10.39
CA HIS A 37 -8.24 8.85 11.04
C HIS A 37 -7.78 10.04 11.89
N ALA A 38 -6.46 10.28 11.99
CA ALA A 38 -5.94 11.44 12.70
C ALA A 38 -6.29 12.74 11.95
N PRO A 39 -6.43 13.86 12.64
CA PRO A 39 -6.55 15.16 11.99
C PRO A 39 -5.38 15.39 11.03
N PRO A 40 -5.62 15.99 9.84
CA PRO A 40 -4.56 16.17 8.86
C PRO A 40 -3.51 17.18 9.36
N VAL A 41 -2.24 16.82 9.24
CA VAL A 41 -1.09 17.67 9.51
C VAL A 41 -0.53 18.23 8.21
N ASP A 42 0.28 19.28 8.28
CA ASP A 42 0.93 19.81 7.08
C ASP A 42 1.86 18.78 6.44
N ALA A 43 1.81 18.65 5.12
CA ALA A 43 2.62 17.70 4.38
C ALA A 43 4.13 17.94 4.62
N PRO A 44 4.95 16.88 4.78
CA PRO A 44 6.39 17.00 5.04
C PRO A 44 7.09 17.79 3.93
N GLY A 45 7.83 18.83 4.31
CA GLY A 45 8.62 19.67 3.40
C GLY A 45 10.04 19.13 3.17
N PRO A 46 10.86 19.84 2.34
CA PRO A 46 12.20 19.39 1.94
C PRO A 46 13.12 19.01 3.10
N ALA A 47 13.06 19.71 4.22
CA ALA A 47 13.88 19.40 5.41
C ALA A 47 13.56 18.03 6.04
N GLN A 48 12.39 17.47 5.77
CA GLN A 48 11.93 16.18 6.31
C GLN A 48 12.11 15.02 5.32
N TRP A 49 12.31 15.31 4.02
CA TRP A 49 12.40 14.27 2.97
C TRP A 49 13.46 13.20 3.20
N PRO A 50 14.67 13.49 3.71
CA PRO A 50 15.67 12.47 3.99
C PRO A 50 15.22 11.40 5.02
N ARG A 51 14.14 11.66 5.77
CA ARG A 51 13.61 10.75 6.80
C ARG A 51 12.40 9.95 6.34
N ILE A 52 11.99 10.09 5.07
CA ILE A 52 10.76 9.44 4.54
C ILE A 52 10.99 7.98 4.12
N ASP A 53 12.20 7.48 4.16
CA ASP A 53 12.60 6.16 3.63
C ASP A 53 12.05 4.94 4.38
N GLY A 54 11.58 5.09 5.60
CA GLY A 54 11.29 3.96 6.51
C GLY A 54 9.86 3.40 6.47
N GLY A 55 8.95 3.93 5.68
CA GLY A 55 7.52 3.55 5.73
C GLY A 55 6.76 4.12 6.94
N ASP A 56 7.46 4.78 7.88
CA ASP A 56 6.86 5.36 9.09
C ASP A 56 5.85 6.46 8.79
N LEU A 57 5.98 7.12 7.64
CA LEU A 57 5.05 8.16 7.18
C LEU A 57 3.99 7.64 6.20
N GLN A 58 4.02 6.37 5.83
CA GLN A 58 3.00 5.74 4.99
C GLN A 58 1.62 5.89 5.66
N TYR A 59 0.66 6.37 4.88
CA TYR A 59 -0.70 6.66 5.32
C TYR A 59 -0.83 7.78 6.38
N LEU A 60 0.18 8.64 6.53
CA LEU A 60 0.02 9.87 7.31
C LEU A 60 -1.05 10.74 6.65
N HIS A 61 -2.04 11.19 7.44
CA HIS A 61 -3.08 12.09 6.95
C HIS A 61 -2.49 13.50 6.87
N VAL A 62 -2.40 14.04 5.65
CA VAL A 62 -1.73 15.32 5.39
C VAL A 62 -2.68 16.31 4.72
N ARG A 63 -2.37 17.59 4.91
CA ARG A 63 -3.03 18.73 4.25
C ARG A 63 -2.06 19.43 3.31
N LEU A 64 -2.56 19.80 2.15
CA LEU A 64 -1.86 20.54 1.12
C LEU A 64 -2.63 21.82 0.78
N HIS A 65 -1.90 22.93 0.61
CA HIS A 65 -2.39 24.17 0.08
C HIS A 65 -1.55 24.56 -1.12
N GLY A 66 -2.15 24.90 -2.24
CA GLY A 66 -1.40 25.26 -3.43
C GLY A 66 -2.25 25.28 -4.69
N ARG A 67 -1.58 25.18 -5.83
CA ARG A 67 -2.20 25.19 -7.15
C ARG A 67 -1.71 24.02 -7.99
N PHE A 68 -2.63 23.37 -8.70
CA PHE A 68 -2.23 22.38 -9.69
C PHE A 68 -1.48 23.04 -10.85
N ILE A 69 -0.44 22.36 -11.32
CA ILE A 69 0.44 22.82 -12.39
C ILE A 69 0.66 21.67 -13.40
N GLY A 70 1.14 22.01 -14.60
CA GLY A 70 1.55 21.03 -15.61
C GLY A 70 0.44 20.08 -16.08
N ASN A 71 0.86 18.91 -16.52
CA ASN A 71 -0.02 17.90 -17.08
C ASN A 71 -0.47 16.89 -16.03
N GLN A 72 -1.50 16.12 -16.35
CA GLN A 72 -1.95 14.99 -15.55
C GLN A 72 -1.48 13.68 -16.17
N THR A 73 -1.02 12.78 -15.32
CA THR A 73 -0.58 11.44 -15.70
C THR A 73 -1.64 10.41 -15.31
N LEU A 74 -2.04 9.59 -16.26
CA LEU A 74 -3.00 8.51 -16.05
C LEU A 74 -2.29 7.19 -15.78
N VAL A 75 -2.35 6.73 -14.54
CA VAL A 75 -1.74 5.46 -14.11
C VAL A 75 -2.78 4.36 -14.14
N ARG A 76 -2.53 3.32 -14.94
CA ARG A 76 -3.42 2.15 -15.04
C ARG A 76 -3.48 1.40 -13.70
N GLY A 77 -4.69 1.05 -13.28
CA GLY A 77 -4.88 0.34 -12.03
C GLY A 77 -6.31 -0.08 -11.82
N SER A 78 -6.55 -0.75 -10.70
CA SER A 78 -7.89 -1.17 -10.27
C SER A 78 -8.27 -0.45 -8.98
N SER A 79 -9.56 -0.25 -8.82
CA SER A 79 -10.20 0.23 -7.60
C SER A 79 -11.36 -0.68 -7.22
N SER A 80 -12.10 -0.34 -6.19
CA SER A 80 -13.39 -1.00 -5.88
C SER A 80 -14.44 -0.85 -6.99
N GLN A 81 -14.24 0.10 -7.92
CA GLN A 81 -15.10 0.34 -9.08
C GLN A 81 -14.65 -0.40 -10.35
N GLY A 82 -13.60 -1.21 -10.28
CA GLY A 82 -13.08 -2.00 -11.39
C GLY A 82 -11.73 -1.50 -11.93
N TYR A 83 -11.41 -1.91 -13.15
CA TYR A 83 -10.18 -1.50 -13.85
C TYR A 83 -10.35 -0.12 -14.50
N GLY A 84 -9.33 0.73 -14.40
CA GLY A 84 -9.32 2.07 -14.98
C GLY A 84 -8.03 2.82 -14.74
N TYR A 85 -8.12 4.08 -14.38
CA TYR A 85 -6.96 4.96 -14.25
C TYR A 85 -7.00 5.77 -12.95
N TRP A 86 -5.84 5.89 -12.32
CA TRP A 86 -5.59 6.87 -11.26
C TRP A 86 -5.06 8.15 -11.89
N VAL A 87 -5.63 9.28 -11.51
CA VAL A 87 -5.29 10.60 -12.06
C VAL A 87 -4.26 11.26 -11.16
N MET A 88 -2.99 11.22 -11.58
CA MET A 88 -1.90 11.90 -10.89
C MET A 88 -1.75 13.32 -11.45
N ALA A 89 -1.70 14.32 -10.57
CA ALA A 89 -1.51 15.71 -10.97
C ALA A 89 -0.48 16.41 -10.06
N PRO A 90 0.49 17.14 -10.61
CA PRO A 90 1.42 17.88 -9.79
C PRO A 90 0.76 19.12 -9.18
N LEU A 91 0.94 19.31 -7.88
CA LEU A 91 0.47 20.45 -7.11
C LEU A 91 1.67 21.20 -6.56
N ARG A 92 1.83 22.45 -6.96
CA ARG A 92 2.82 23.37 -6.37
C ARG A 92 2.22 23.94 -5.09
N THR A 93 2.85 23.60 -3.96
CA THR A 93 2.41 24.08 -2.66
C THR A 93 2.75 25.55 -2.45
N ASN A 94 2.02 26.25 -1.56
CA ASN A 94 2.34 27.62 -1.13
C ASN A 94 3.68 27.69 -0.37
N ARG A 95 4.25 26.54 0.02
CA ARG A 95 5.58 26.40 0.63
C ARG A 95 6.70 26.22 -0.40
N GLY A 96 6.40 26.28 -1.72
CA GLY A 96 7.36 26.29 -2.80
C GLY A 96 7.78 24.94 -3.36
N PHE A 97 7.39 23.81 -2.76
CA PHE A 97 7.69 22.48 -3.28
C PHE A 97 6.49 21.87 -4.01
N ILE A 98 6.74 20.83 -4.80
CA ILE A 98 5.75 20.15 -5.62
C ILE A 98 5.43 18.78 -5.02
N VAL A 99 4.15 18.44 -4.96
CA VAL A 99 3.67 17.11 -4.56
C VAL A 99 2.81 16.53 -5.69
N LEU A 100 3.06 15.28 -6.09
CA LEU A 100 2.12 14.57 -6.95
C LEU A 100 0.88 14.19 -6.13
N VAL A 101 -0.28 14.59 -6.60
CA VAL A 101 -1.57 14.28 -5.96
C VAL A 101 -2.32 13.29 -6.84
N ASN A 102 -2.65 12.13 -6.29
CA ASN A 102 -3.63 11.23 -6.86
C ASN A 102 -5.02 11.81 -6.57
N ARG A 103 -5.61 12.41 -7.59
CA ARG A 103 -6.92 13.07 -7.50
C ARG A 103 -8.10 12.09 -7.45
N GLY A 104 -7.82 10.82 -7.72
CA GLY A 104 -8.82 9.77 -7.68
C GLY A 104 -8.83 8.89 -8.93
N TYR A 105 -9.82 8.03 -8.98
CA TYR A 105 -10.03 7.04 -10.02
C TYR A 105 -10.99 7.55 -11.09
N VAL A 106 -10.73 7.12 -12.32
CA VAL A 106 -11.62 7.33 -13.46
C VAL A 106 -11.74 6.02 -14.26
N ALA A 107 -12.96 5.66 -14.61
CA ALA A 107 -13.23 4.51 -15.46
C ALA A 107 -12.76 4.78 -16.90
N PRO A 108 -12.34 3.74 -17.67
CA PRO A 108 -12.06 3.88 -19.08
C PRO A 108 -13.35 4.24 -19.84
N GLU A 109 -13.22 5.03 -20.89
CA GLU A 109 -14.31 5.24 -21.86
C GLU A 109 -14.27 4.14 -22.94
N PRO A 110 -15.33 4.01 -23.76
CA PRO A 110 -15.32 3.08 -24.90
C PRO A 110 -14.14 3.29 -25.85
N SER A 111 -13.60 4.52 -25.93
CA SER A 111 -12.37 4.86 -26.64
C SER A 111 -11.09 4.37 -25.98
N GLY A 112 -11.16 3.85 -24.76
CA GLY A 112 -10.04 3.34 -23.96
C GLY A 112 -9.50 4.31 -22.92
N MET A 113 -9.36 5.59 -23.22
CA MET A 113 -8.88 6.62 -22.28
C MET A 113 -10.00 7.61 -21.92
N PRO A 114 -10.02 8.10 -20.66
CA PRO A 114 -10.99 9.11 -20.26
C PRO A 114 -10.73 10.44 -20.99
N ALA A 115 -11.79 11.17 -21.30
CA ALA A 115 -11.67 12.49 -21.93
C ALA A 115 -10.97 13.47 -20.98
N SER A 116 -9.95 14.17 -21.48
CA SER A 116 -9.13 15.11 -20.71
C SER A 116 -9.96 16.18 -19.99
N ALA A 117 -11.04 16.66 -20.63
CA ALA A 117 -11.93 17.67 -20.06
C ALA A 117 -12.67 17.20 -18.80
N LYS A 118 -12.96 15.90 -18.68
CA LYS A 118 -13.66 15.32 -17.52
C LYS A 118 -12.77 15.19 -16.29
N ILE A 119 -11.47 15.24 -16.49
CA ILE A 119 -10.49 15.06 -15.41
C ILE A 119 -9.65 16.32 -15.16
N ALA A 120 -9.92 17.42 -15.85
CA ALA A 120 -9.18 18.67 -15.68
C ALA A 120 -9.11 19.08 -14.18
N PRO A 121 -7.93 19.50 -13.68
CA PRO A 121 -7.82 19.96 -12.31
C PRO A 121 -8.57 21.29 -12.12
N PRO A 122 -9.04 21.59 -10.91
CA PRO A 122 -9.62 22.90 -10.62
C PRO A 122 -8.56 23.99 -10.85
N SER A 123 -9.01 25.12 -11.39
CA SER A 123 -8.20 26.32 -11.55
C SER A 123 -8.10 27.07 -10.22
N GLY A 124 -6.95 27.73 -9.99
CA GLY A 124 -6.73 28.55 -8.81
C GLY A 124 -6.11 27.77 -7.64
N GLU A 125 -6.15 28.41 -6.47
CA GLU A 125 -5.67 27.80 -5.24
C GLU A 125 -6.67 26.79 -4.70
N VAL A 126 -6.13 25.68 -4.21
CA VAL A 126 -6.90 24.59 -3.59
C VAL A 126 -6.34 24.25 -2.23
N THR A 127 -7.21 23.80 -1.36
CA THR A 127 -6.88 23.13 -0.12
C THR A 127 -7.44 21.73 -0.19
N LEU A 128 -6.59 20.75 0.00
CA LEU A 128 -7.00 19.35 0.04
C LEU A 128 -6.31 18.60 1.17
N SER A 129 -6.95 17.57 1.67
CA SER A 129 -6.34 16.57 2.55
C SER A 129 -6.23 15.23 1.83
N GLY A 130 -5.42 14.34 2.39
CA GLY A 130 -5.24 13.01 1.84
C GLY A 130 -4.16 12.22 2.54
N LEU A 131 -3.96 10.99 2.10
CA LEU A 131 -3.02 10.06 2.70
C LEU A 131 -1.68 10.09 1.96
N LEU A 132 -0.60 10.36 2.70
CA LEU A 132 0.75 10.28 2.17
C LEU A 132 1.08 8.84 1.77
N ARG A 133 1.61 8.67 0.56
CA ARG A 133 1.99 7.40 -0.01
C ARG A 133 3.42 7.45 -0.54
N LEU A 134 4.17 6.41 -0.26
CA LEU A 134 5.52 6.28 -0.83
C LEU A 134 5.44 6.01 -2.34
N SER A 135 6.46 6.49 -3.06
CA SER A 135 6.61 6.23 -4.51
C SER A 135 6.58 4.72 -4.80
N GLU A 136 5.98 4.35 -5.93
CA GLU A 136 5.89 2.98 -6.42
C GLU A 136 6.80 2.81 -7.66
N PRO A 137 8.13 2.64 -7.47
CA PRO A 137 9.08 2.66 -8.59
C PRO A 137 8.95 1.43 -9.49
N ARG A 138 9.36 1.59 -10.77
CA ARG A 138 9.59 0.53 -11.75
C ARG A 138 8.35 -0.13 -12.38
N GLY A 139 7.14 0.31 -12.12
CA GLY A 139 5.95 -0.25 -12.74
C GLY A 139 5.25 -1.33 -11.92
N GLY A 140 4.28 -2.01 -12.51
CA GLY A 140 3.50 -3.08 -11.89
C GLY A 140 4.11 -4.48 -12.10
N PHE A 141 3.40 -5.50 -11.63
CA PHE A 141 3.80 -6.90 -11.85
C PHE A 141 3.92 -7.21 -13.36
N LEU A 142 5.11 -7.61 -13.80
CA LEU A 142 5.47 -7.92 -15.20
C LEU A 142 5.24 -6.76 -16.22
N ARG A 143 5.09 -5.53 -15.75
CA ARG A 143 4.88 -4.35 -16.61
C ARG A 143 5.72 -3.19 -16.11
N HIS A 144 6.46 -2.55 -17.02
CA HIS A 144 7.27 -1.38 -16.71
C HIS A 144 6.57 -0.11 -17.20
N ASN A 145 6.77 0.99 -16.48
CA ASN A 145 6.36 2.30 -16.96
C ASN A 145 7.09 2.62 -18.26
N GLN A 146 6.39 3.20 -19.21
CA GLN A 146 6.90 3.62 -20.51
C GLN A 146 6.55 5.11 -20.73
N PRO A 147 7.32 6.03 -20.14
CA PRO A 147 7.04 7.48 -20.17
C PRO A 147 6.92 8.03 -21.59
N GLU A 148 7.77 7.56 -22.51
CA GLU A 148 7.79 7.96 -23.92
C GLU A 148 6.48 7.67 -24.66
N GLN A 149 5.75 6.65 -24.21
CA GLN A 149 4.44 6.26 -24.77
C GLN A 149 3.27 6.73 -23.87
N ASN A 150 3.54 7.48 -22.82
CA ASN A 150 2.59 7.86 -21.78
C ASN A 150 1.82 6.65 -21.19
N LEU A 151 2.52 5.51 -21.04
CA LEU A 151 1.97 4.28 -20.46
C LEU A 151 2.51 4.06 -19.05
N TRP A 152 1.61 4.14 -18.09
CA TRP A 152 1.95 4.08 -16.67
C TRP A 152 1.22 2.94 -15.98
N TYR A 153 1.95 2.14 -15.20
CA TYR A 153 1.47 0.97 -14.46
C TYR A 153 1.75 1.07 -12.96
N SER A 154 2.47 2.10 -12.52
CA SER A 154 2.70 2.42 -11.10
C SER A 154 2.85 3.93 -10.91
N ARG A 155 2.60 4.37 -9.69
CA ARG A 155 2.70 5.77 -9.27
C ARG A 155 4.14 6.10 -8.88
N ASP A 156 5.03 6.00 -9.86
CA ASP A 156 6.47 6.30 -9.73
C ASP A 156 6.68 7.81 -9.79
N VAL A 157 6.87 8.41 -8.61
CA VAL A 157 7.01 9.86 -8.46
C VAL A 157 8.17 10.41 -9.29
N VAL A 158 9.32 9.76 -9.26
CA VAL A 158 10.51 10.22 -9.97
C VAL A 158 10.32 10.16 -11.48
N ALA A 159 9.77 9.04 -11.98
CA ALA A 159 9.54 8.85 -13.40
C ALA A 159 8.48 9.84 -13.93
N ILE A 160 7.37 10.04 -13.20
CA ILE A 160 6.32 10.99 -13.58
C ILE A 160 6.86 12.42 -13.57
N ALA A 161 7.57 12.82 -12.51
CA ALA A 161 8.15 14.15 -12.42
C ALA A 161 9.14 14.44 -13.55
N SER A 162 9.96 13.45 -13.91
CA SER A 162 10.90 13.55 -15.03
C SER A 162 10.18 13.70 -16.38
N ALA A 163 9.12 12.93 -16.61
CA ALA A 163 8.33 13.00 -17.85
C ALA A 163 7.60 14.34 -17.99
N ASP A 164 7.17 14.93 -16.87
CA ASP A 164 6.52 16.25 -16.82
C ASP A 164 7.53 17.42 -16.73
N HIS A 165 8.84 17.14 -16.86
CA HIS A 165 9.93 18.14 -16.78
C HIS A 165 9.89 18.98 -15.48
N LEU A 166 9.45 18.39 -14.37
CA LEU A 166 9.44 19.06 -13.08
C LEU A 166 10.87 19.10 -12.47
N PRO A 167 11.24 20.19 -11.78
CA PRO A 167 12.55 20.27 -11.12
C PRO A 167 12.66 19.24 -9.99
N SER A 168 13.54 18.27 -10.13
CA SER A 168 13.66 17.10 -9.25
C SER A 168 13.96 17.45 -7.79
N ASP A 169 14.67 18.55 -7.55
CA ASP A 169 15.02 19.09 -6.22
C ASP A 169 13.82 19.72 -5.50
N GLN A 170 12.76 20.04 -6.22
CA GLN A 170 11.52 20.62 -5.69
C GLN A 170 10.38 19.60 -5.56
N VAL A 171 10.53 18.38 -6.09
CA VAL A 171 9.48 17.36 -6.04
C VAL A 171 9.63 16.49 -4.79
N ALA A 172 8.57 16.39 -4.01
CA ALA A 172 8.54 15.52 -2.82
C ALA A 172 8.73 14.05 -3.24
N PRO A 173 9.49 13.23 -2.47
CA PRO A 173 9.73 11.82 -2.78
C PRO A 173 8.51 10.90 -2.49
N TYR A 174 7.36 11.51 -2.29
CA TYR A 174 6.09 10.86 -2.00
C TYR A 174 4.97 11.48 -2.83
N PHE A 175 3.83 10.83 -2.89
CA PHE A 175 2.61 11.40 -3.42
C PHE A 175 1.49 11.39 -2.36
N VAL A 176 0.37 12.04 -2.64
CA VAL A 176 -0.79 12.10 -1.74
C VAL A 176 -2.01 11.56 -2.46
N ASP A 177 -2.63 10.53 -1.90
CA ASP A 177 -3.95 10.06 -2.30
C ASP A 177 -5.00 11.01 -1.71
N ALA A 178 -5.65 11.81 -2.52
CA ALA A 178 -6.63 12.79 -2.06
C ALA A 178 -7.85 12.12 -1.41
N ASP A 179 -8.33 12.72 -0.34
CA ASP A 179 -9.60 12.33 0.28
C ASP A 179 -10.78 12.71 -0.62
N ALA A 180 -11.91 12.02 -0.42
CA ALA A 180 -13.15 12.43 -1.03
C ALA A 180 -13.58 13.81 -0.50
N ALA A 181 -13.68 14.79 -1.39
CA ALA A 181 -14.19 16.10 -1.01
C ALA A 181 -15.70 16.04 -0.75
N ALA A 182 -16.15 16.69 0.32
CA ALA A 182 -17.57 16.77 0.64
C ALA A 182 -18.33 17.43 -0.53
N GLY A 183 -19.37 16.76 -1.03
CA GLY A 183 -20.19 17.26 -2.14
C GLY A 183 -19.57 17.11 -3.54
N ALA A 184 -18.43 16.51 -3.69
CA ALA A 184 -17.85 16.21 -5.01
C ALA A 184 -18.69 15.14 -5.70
N SER A 185 -19.26 15.49 -6.84
CA SER A 185 -20.00 14.58 -7.73
C SER A 185 -19.25 14.45 -9.06
N GLY A 186 -18.91 13.22 -9.42
CA GLY A 186 -18.25 12.92 -10.69
C GLY A 186 -16.76 12.63 -10.58
N PRO A 187 -16.18 12.11 -11.70
CA PRO A 187 -14.78 11.74 -11.77
C PRO A 187 -13.84 12.98 -11.79
N PRO A 188 -12.61 12.81 -11.29
CA PRO A 188 -12.06 11.58 -10.70
C PRO A 188 -12.60 11.33 -9.28
N PHE A 189 -12.92 10.06 -8.98
CA PHE A 189 -13.45 9.67 -7.67
C PHE A 189 -12.31 9.49 -6.67
N ALA A 190 -12.15 10.45 -5.77
CA ALA A 190 -11.15 10.42 -4.70
C ALA A 190 -11.60 9.55 -3.49
N GLY A 191 -10.72 9.34 -2.53
CA GLY A 191 -11.03 8.59 -1.30
C GLY A 191 -11.15 7.07 -1.49
N LEU A 192 -10.74 6.53 -2.65
CA LEU A 192 -10.82 5.09 -2.94
C LEU A 192 -9.55 4.32 -2.53
N THR A 193 -8.69 4.91 -1.70
CA THR A 193 -7.50 4.24 -1.18
C THR A 193 -7.93 3.09 -0.28
N SER A 194 -7.77 1.87 -0.76
CA SER A 194 -8.05 0.68 0.04
C SER A 194 -6.81 0.25 0.83
N ILE A 195 -6.93 0.24 2.14
CA ILE A 195 -5.86 -0.16 3.04
C ILE A 195 -6.20 -1.55 3.57
N HIS A 196 -5.57 -2.57 2.99
CA HIS A 196 -5.79 -3.95 3.42
C HIS A 196 -4.51 -4.54 4.00
N VAL A 197 -4.47 -4.73 5.30
CA VAL A 197 -3.42 -5.50 5.96
C VAL A 197 -3.87 -6.95 6.07
N TYR A 198 -3.52 -7.76 5.06
CA TYR A 198 -3.85 -9.19 5.07
C TYR A 198 -3.11 -9.92 6.19
N ASN A 199 -3.87 -10.58 7.07
CA ASN A 199 -3.30 -11.33 8.18
C ASN A 199 -3.87 -12.75 8.27
N HIS A 200 -3.29 -13.68 7.51
CA HIS A 200 -3.62 -15.10 7.55
C HIS A 200 -2.80 -15.90 8.58
N SER A 201 -1.95 -15.22 9.36
CA SER A 201 -0.98 -15.88 10.25
C SER A 201 -1.63 -16.75 11.32
N LEU A 202 -2.84 -16.38 11.80
CA LEU A 202 -3.55 -17.18 12.80
C LEU A 202 -3.97 -18.56 12.24
N GLY A 203 -4.49 -18.60 11.02
CA GLY A 203 -4.84 -19.88 10.37
C GLY A 203 -3.63 -20.79 10.23
N TYR A 204 -2.50 -20.25 9.80
CA TYR A 204 -1.23 -21.02 9.73
C TYR A 204 -0.74 -21.47 11.11
N ALA A 205 -0.86 -20.66 12.17
CA ALA A 205 -0.49 -21.04 13.51
C ALA A 205 -1.31 -22.26 13.99
N ILE A 206 -2.62 -22.22 13.77
CA ILE A 206 -3.52 -23.35 14.10
C ILE A 206 -3.09 -24.60 13.35
N THR A 207 -2.81 -24.51 12.05
CA THR A 207 -2.33 -25.65 11.26
C THR A 207 -1.07 -26.27 11.83
N TRP A 208 -0.07 -25.45 12.18
CA TRP A 208 1.18 -25.92 12.77
C TRP A 208 0.98 -26.62 14.13
N TYR A 209 0.10 -26.09 14.99
CA TYR A 209 -0.20 -26.73 16.27
C TYR A 209 -0.99 -28.03 16.12
N LEU A 210 -1.91 -28.11 15.14
CA LEU A 210 -2.61 -29.37 14.84
C LEU A 210 -1.66 -30.45 14.32
N LEU A 211 -0.70 -30.09 13.46
CA LEU A 211 0.35 -31.00 13.01
C LEU A 211 1.25 -31.44 14.16
N ALA A 212 1.60 -30.53 15.07
CA ALA A 212 2.36 -30.87 16.29
C ALA A 212 1.59 -31.87 17.16
N LEU A 213 0.29 -31.67 17.36
CA LEU A 213 -0.57 -32.62 18.07
C LEU A 213 -0.60 -33.98 17.36
N GLY A 214 -0.68 -34.01 16.04
CA GLY A 214 -0.61 -35.24 15.25
C GLY A 214 0.71 -35.99 15.44
N THR A 215 1.85 -35.29 15.52
CA THR A 215 3.16 -35.94 15.81
C THR A 215 3.20 -36.53 17.22
N LEU A 216 2.60 -35.88 18.23
CA LEU A 216 2.49 -36.43 19.58
C LEU A 216 1.64 -37.71 19.61
N LEU A 217 0.51 -37.72 18.91
CA LEU A 217 -0.35 -38.92 18.82
C LEU A 217 0.39 -40.07 18.13
N ALA A 218 1.10 -39.78 17.02
CA ALA A 218 1.91 -40.76 16.33
C ALA A 218 3.01 -41.34 17.22
N ALA A 219 3.72 -40.47 17.97
CA ALA A 219 4.75 -40.90 18.95
C ALA A 219 4.17 -41.79 20.04
N GLY A 220 2.97 -41.44 20.55
CA GLY A 220 2.27 -42.25 21.55
C GLY A 220 1.88 -43.65 21.01
N ILE A 221 1.42 -43.76 19.76
CA ILE A 221 1.10 -45.03 19.11
C ILE A 221 2.37 -45.88 18.95
N VAL A 222 3.45 -45.30 18.43
CA VAL A 222 4.73 -46.02 18.25
C VAL A 222 5.27 -46.50 19.60
N LEU A 223 5.28 -45.67 20.62
CA LEU A 223 5.74 -46.05 21.95
C LEU A 223 4.90 -47.20 22.54
N ARG A 224 3.56 -47.11 22.38
CA ARG A 224 2.68 -48.17 22.85
C ARG A 224 2.91 -49.49 22.10
N TYR A 225 3.20 -49.43 20.82
CA TYR A 225 3.54 -50.58 20.00
C TYR A 225 4.86 -51.25 20.47
N GLU A 226 5.91 -50.45 20.61
CA GLU A 226 7.25 -50.91 21.10
C GLU A 226 7.14 -51.58 22.49
N LEU A 227 6.38 -51.00 23.42
CA LEU A 227 6.18 -51.56 24.77
C LEU A 227 5.38 -52.88 24.76
N ARG A 228 4.54 -53.11 23.75
CA ARG A 228 3.79 -54.37 23.59
C ARG A 228 4.64 -55.45 22.96
N THR A 229 5.45 -55.12 21.95
CA THR A 229 6.28 -56.08 21.22
C THR A 229 7.58 -56.42 21.91
N GLY A 230 8.11 -55.54 22.77
CA GLY A 230 9.33 -55.78 23.55
C GLY A 230 9.13 -56.59 24.84
N ARG A 231 7.92 -57.16 25.06
CA ARG A 231 7.60 -58.04 26.22
C ARG A 231 7.62 -59.53 25.86
N HIS A 232 8.28 -59.94 24.77
CA HIS A 232 8.50 -61.35 24.43
C HIS A 232 9.98 -61.69 24.43
#